data_8bd44a8948a1b9ab6f93e4f715f8b1ed
#
_entry.id   8bd44a8948a1b9ab6f93e4f715f8b1ed
#
_cell.length_a   1.000
_cell.length_b   1.000
_cell.length_c   1.000
_cell.angle_alpha   90.00
_cell.angle_beta   90.00
_cell.angle_gamma   90.00
#
_symmetry.space_group_name_H-M   'P 1'
#
loop_
_entity.id
_entity.type
_entity.pdbx_description
1 polymer ?
#
loop_
_entity_poly.entity_id
_entity_poly.type
_entity_poly.pdbx_seq_one_letter_code
_entity_poly.pdbx_strand_id
1 'polypeptide(L)'
;QKRPVTLMIPVNLRNYFPSQSMTNFFGWIEVGYTFSDTTTFEEVLADVKLQFEQELEKDKIAMHMNDYVRIEKNIFVRAVPLEIKKYFLMIGANLGSRSITAVYSNIGIIRLPEEYREYIRHFGIFASTNSLQMCSCSYGDEMVLGFTSKIPDDSIQRNFRRMLSEEEIPHRELKNDFPG
;
A
#
# COMPACT_ATOMS: atom_id res chain seq x y z
N GLN A 1 -7.61 -12.91 -17.69
CA GLN A 1 -7.13 -11.52 -17.72
C GLN A 1 -5.73 -11.46 -18.31
N LYS A 2 -5.46 -10.48 -19.18
CA LYS A 2 -4.15 -10.37 -19.88
C LYS A 2 -3.08 -9.60 -19.10
N ARG A 3 -3.45 -8.84 -18.08
CA ARG A 3 -2.53 -8.04 -17.27
C ARG A 3 -2.65 -8.45 -15.80
N PRO A 4 -1.54 -8.47 -15.05
CA PRO A 4 -1.59 -8.75 -13.63
C PRO A 4 -2.37 -7.67 -12.88
N VAL A 5 -3.01 -8.06 -11.80
CA VAL A 5 -3.44 -7.14 -10.75
C VAL A 5 -2.25 -6.97 -9.82
N THR A 6 -1.71 -5.77 -9.73
CA THR A 6 -0.50 -5.48 -8.94
C THR A 6 -0.83 -4.51 -7.82
N LEU A 7 -0.46 -4.88 -6.61
CA LEU A 7 -0.54 -4.06 -5.41
C LEU A 7 0.84 -3.50 -5.08
N MET A 8 0.92 -2.20 -4.86
CA MET A 8 2.08 -1.55 -4.27
C MET A 8 1.88 -1.47 -2.76
N ILE A 9 2.86 -1.95 -2.00
CA ILE A 9 2.78 -2.06 -0.54
C ILE A 9 3.95 -1.32 0.09
N PRO A 10 3.71 -0.19 0.78
CA PRO A 10 4.73 0.51 1.53
C PRO A 10 5.28 -0.33 2.68
N VAL A 11 6.59 -0.31 2.84
CA VAL A 11 7.33 -1.07 3.85
C VAL A 11 8.14 -0.11 4.72
N ASN A 12 8.01 -0.23 6.04
CA ASN A 12 8.80 0.56 6.97
C ASN A 12 10.25 0.05 7.01
N LEU A 13 11.16 0.83 6.45
CA LEU A 13 12.58 0.46 6.36
C LEU A 13 13.29 0.46 7.71
N ARG A 14 12.73 1.06 8.76
CA ARG A 14 13.29 0.98 10.11
C ARG A 14 13.32 -0.43 10.67
N ASN A 15 12.48 -1.32 10.15
CA ASN A 15 12.50 -2.74 10.52
C ASN A 15 13.75 -3.47 9.99
N TYR A 16 14.42 -2.90 8.98
CA TYR A 16 15.57 -3.51 8.31
C TYR A 16 16.87 -2.75 8.54
N PHE A 17 16.78 -1.43 8.65
CA PHE A 17 17.93 -0.54 8.78
C PHE A 17 17.72 0.43 9.94
N PRO A 18 18.70 0.55 10.87
CA PRO A 18 18.60 1.48 11.96
C PRO A 18 18.57 2.92 11.44
N SER A 19 17.59 3.70 11.88
CA SER A 19 17.47 5.11 11.54
C SER A 19 16.80 5.86 12.69
N GLN A 20 17.41 6.98 13.07
CA GLN A 20 16.85 7.94 14.03
C GLN A 20 16.18 9.14 13.34
N SER A 21 16.10 9.11 12.01
CA SER A 21 15.46 10.18 11.24
C SER A 21 13.97 10.27 11.57
N MET A 22 13.49 11.49 11.82
CA MET A 22 12.06 11.79 11.98
C MET A 22 11.33 11.92 10.64
N THR A 23 12.07 11.92 9.52
CA THR A 23 11.49 11.98 8.18
C THR A 23 10.95 10.61 7.73
N ASN A 24 10.19 10.61 6.65
CA ASN A 24 9.70 9.39 6.03
C ASN A 24 10.87 8.48 5.64
N PHE A 25 10.86 7.26 6.17
CA PHE A 25 11.85 6.25 5.87
C PHE A 25 11.13 4.94 5.54
N PHE A 26 10.63 4.89 4.32
CA PHE A 26 9.91 3.73 3.80
C PHE A 26 10.38 3.41 2.37
N GLY A 27 10.23 2.18 1.98
CA GLY A 27 10.31 1.69 0.61
C GLY A 27 8.96 1.12 0.21
N TRP A 28 8.91 0.41 -0.91
CA TRP A 28 7.74 -0.35 -1.32
C TRP A 28 8.15 -1.64 -2.00
N ILE A 29 7.25 -2.60 -1.92
CA ILE A 29 7.29 -3.83 -2.70
C ILE A 29 6.08 -3.88 -3.62
N GLU A 30 6.19 -4.63 -4.68
CA GLU A 30 5.09 -4.89 -5.61
C GLU A 30 4.75 -6.38 -5.57
N VAL A 31 3.46 -6.67 -5.37
CA VAL A 31 2.93 -8.03 -5.33
C VAL A 31 1.81 -8.10 -6.36
N GLY A 32 1.85 -9.08 -7.24
CA GLY A 32 0.87 -9.15 -8.32
C GLY A 32 0.51 -10.56 -8.73
N TYR A 33 -0.69 -10.72 -9.27
CA TYR A 33 -1.19 -11.99 -9.77
C TYR A 33 -1.92 -11.82 -11.10
N THR A 34 -1.72 -12.77 -12.02
CA THR A 34 -2.42 -12.80 -13.31
C THR A 34 -3.55 -13.84 -13.24
N PHE A 35 -4.78 -13.36 -13.17
CA PHE A 35 -5.96 -14.21 -13.04
C PHE A 35 -6.32 -14.90 -14.35
N SER A 36 -6.72 -16.17 -14.25
CA SER A 36 -7.37 -16.97 -15.26
C SER A 36 -8.80 -17.32 -14.82
N ASP A 37 -9.58 -17.91 -15.70
CA ASP A 37 -10.95 -18.35 -15.38
C ASP A 37 -10.99 -19.51 -14.37
N THR A 38 -9.86 -20.19 -14.17
CA THR A 38 -9.71 -21.34 -13.26
C THR A 38 -8.95 -21.00 -11.98
N THR A 39 -8.56 -19.73 -11.78
CA THR A 39 -7.79 -19.30 -10.59
C THR A 39 -8.60 -19.48 -9.32
N THR A 40 -8.05 -20.17 -8.33
CA THR A 40 -8.64 -20.31 -6.99
C THR A 40 -8.07 -19.31 -6.01
N PHE A 41 -8.77 -19.08 -4.89
CA PHE A 41 -8.29 -18.19 -3.82
C PHE A 41 -7.00 -18.72 -3.18
N GLU A 42 -6.90 -20.02 -2.98
CA GLU A 42 -5.76 -20.70 -2.38
C GLU A 42 -4.49 -20.53 -3.23
N GLU A 43 -4.62 -20.63 -4.54
CA GLU A 43 -3.49 -20.38 -5.47
C GLU A 43 -2.99 -18.95 -5.37
N VAL A 44 -3.90 -17.98 -5.38
CA VAL A 44 -3.55 -16.55 -5.22
C VAL A 44 -2.90 -16.31 -3.88
N LEU A 45 -3.45 -16.86 -2.80
CA LEU A 45 -2.93 -16.69 -1.45
C LEU A 45 -1.51 -17.27 -1.31
N ALA A 46 -1.28 -18.47 -1.85
CA ALA A 46 0.03 -19.12 -1.81
C ALA A 46 1.07 -18.33 -2.58
N ASP A 47 0.74 -17.86 -3.79
CA ASP A 47 1.63 -17.09 -4.64
C ASP A 47 1.96 -15.71 -4.02
N VAL A 48 0.94 -15.00 -3.56
CA VAL A 48 1.11 -13.70 -2.88
C VAL A 48 1.98 -13.84 -1.63
N LYS A 49 1.77 -14.89 -0.82
CA LYS A 49 2.59 -15.17 0.36
C LYS A 49 4.04 -15.39 -0.01
N LEU A 50 4.31 -16.18 -1.04
CA LEU A 50 5.66 -16.43 -1.54
C LEU A 50 6.33 -15.13 -2.02
N GLN A 51 5.60 -14.29 -2.77
CA GLN A 51 6.10 -13.00 -3.22
C GLN A 51 6.45 -12.09 -2.02
N PHE A 52 5.60 -12.04 -0.98
CA PHE A 52 5.90 -11.28 0.24
C PHE A 52 7.19 -11.78 0.91
N GLU A 53 7.34 -13.09 1.08
CA GLU A 53 8.54 -13.67 1.69
C GLU A 53 9.80 -13.28 0.91
N GLN A 54 9.76 -13.34 -0.44
CA GLN A 54 10.87 -12.99 -1.30
C GLN A 54 11.16 -11.49 -1.33
N GLU A 55 10.12 -10.64 -1.45
CA GLU A 55 10.30 -9.19 -1.58
C GLU A 55 10.71 -8.53 -0.25
N LEU A 56 10.34 -9.13 0.89
CA LEU A 56 10.71 -8.64 2.22
C LEU A 56 12.07 -9.14 2.70
N GLU A 57 12.81 -9.90 1.91
CA GLU A 57 14.19 -10.23 2.23
C GLU A 57 15.06 -8.97 2.33
N LYS A 58 15.86 -8.89 3.39
CA LYS A 58 16.69 -7.71 3.67
C LYS A 58 17.60 -7.31 2.52
N ASP A 59 18.20 -8.30 1.86
CA ASP A 59 19.13 -8.06 0.75
C ASP A 59 18.40 -7.50 -0.47
N LYS A 60 17.18 -7.95 -0.72
CA LYS A 60 16.34 -7.48 -1.81
C LYS A 60 15.87 -6.04 -1.58
N ILE A 61 15.43 -5.73 -0.36
CA ILE A 61 15.10 -4.36 0.05
C ILE A 61 16.32 -3.46 -0.06
N ALA A 62 17.50 -3.91 0.37
CA ALA A 62 18.75 -3.16 0.24
C ALA A 62 19.11 -2.89 -1.22
N MET A 63 18.90 -3.85 -2.10
CA MET A 63 19.14 -3.72 -3.54
C MET A 63 18.22 -2.65 -4.15
N HIS A 64 16.93 -2.69 -3.88
CA HIS A 64 15.97 -1.67 -4.34
C HIS A 64 16.37 -0.27 -3.84
N MET A 65 16.74 -0.13 -2.57
CA MET A 65 17.21 1.14 -2.04
C MET A 65 18.48 1.64 -2.73
N ASN A 66 19.43 0.74 -2.99
CA ASN A 66 20.68 1.10 -3.66
C ASN A 66 20.44 1.61 -5.09
N ASP A 67 19.45 1.06 -5.80
CA ASP A 67 19.11 1.52 -7.14
C ASP A 67 18.59 2.97 -7.13
N TYR A 68 17.76 3.35 -6.17
CA TYR A 68 17.35 4.76 -6.00
C TYR A 68 18.53 5.66 -5.68
N VAL A 69 19.39 5.25 -4.76
CA VAL A 69 20.59 6.02 -4.39
C VAL A 69 21.55 6.16 -5.57
N ARG A 70 21.70 5.12 -6.40
CA ARG A 70 22.55 5.17 -7.61
C ARG A 70 22.03 6.19 -8.61
N ILE A 71 20.72 6.24 -8.84
CA ILE A 71 20.10 7.25 -9.72
C ILE A 71 20.36 8.64 -9.16
N GLU A 72 20.17 8.86 -7.87
CA GLU A 72 20.37 10.17 -7.23
C GLU A 72 21.83 10.61 -7.21
N LYS A 73 22.78 9.68 -7.03
CA LYS A 73 24.23 9.94 -7.04
C LYS A 73 24.79 10.12 -8.43
N ASN A 74 24.06 9.79 -9.49
CA ASN A 74 24.53 9.93 -10.85
C ASN A 74 24.79 11.43 -11.16
N ILE A 75 26.05 11.75 -11.53
CA ILE A 75 26.48 13.13 -11.77
C ILE A 75 25.71 13.80 -12.90
N PHE A 76 25.34 13.05 -13.93
CA PHE A 76 24.53 13.57 -15.05
C PHE A 76 23.12 13.91 -14.60
N VAL A 77 22.52 13.08 -13.74
CA VAL A 77 21.19 13.34 -13.16
C VAL A 77 21.26 14.56 -12.22
N ARG A 78 22.34 14.73 -11.48
CA ARG A 78 22.54 15.90 -10.59
C ARG A 78 22.74 17.19 -11.34
N ALA A 79 23.40 17.15 -12.50
CA ALA A 79 23.65 18.32 -13.34
C ALA A 79 22.43 18.85 -14.07
N VAL A 80 21.35 18.06 -14.18
CA VAL A 80 20.10 18.48 -14.84
C VAL A 80 19.38 19.51 -13.95
N PRO A 81 19.01 20.71 -14.49
CA PRO A 81 18.20 21.70 -13.80
C PRO A 81 16.88 21.11 -13.29
N LEU A 82 16.42 21.60 -12.12
CA LEU A 82 15.25 21.05 -11.43
C LEU A 82 13.98 21.10 -12.29
N GLU A 83 13.82 22.14 -13.09
CA GLU A 83 12.68 22.32 -14.00
C GLU A 83 12.59 21.19 -15.04
N ILE A 84 13.73 20.82 -15.62
CA ILE A 84 13.83 19.72 -16.59
C ILE A 84 13.66 18.38 -15.90
N LYS A 85 14.30 18.19 -14.74
CA LYS A 85 14.21 16.98 -13.91
C LYS A 85 12.78 16.67 -13.53
N LYS A 86 11.98 17.69 -13.20
CA LYS A 86 10.57 17.57 -12.87
C LYS A 86 9.77 16.87 -13.98
N TYR A 87 10.00 17.24 -15.23
CA TYR A 87 9.32 16.61 -16.37
C TYR A 87 9.68 15.14 -16.55
N PHE A 88 10.98 14.81 -16.44
CA PHE A 88 11.43 13.41 -16.51
C PHE A 88 10.88 12.57 -15.34
N LEU A 89 10.88 13.11 -14.14
CA LEU A 89 10.30 12.43 -12.96
C LEU A 89 8.79 12.23 -13.12
N MET A 90 8.08 13.22 -13.66
CA MET A 90 6.64 13.12 -13.91
C MET A 90 6.32 12.05 -14.97
N ILE A 91 7.09 11.98 -16.05
CA ILE A 91 6.94 10.94 -17.08
C ILE A 91 7.24 9.57 -16.48
N GLY A 92 8.35 9.43 -15.75
CA GLY A 92 8.72 8.18 -15.08
C GLY A 92 7.66 7.72 -14.08
N ALA A 93 7.13 8.61 -13.25
CA ALA A 93 6.07 8.33 -12.31
C ALA A 93 4.77 7.90 -13.03
N ASN A 94 4.40 8.57 -14.12
CA ASN A 94 3.22 8.20 -14.91
C ASN A 94 3.38 6.84 -15.60
N LEU A 95 4.57 6.49 -16.05
CA LEU A 95 4.84 5.18 -16.64
C LEU A 95 4.83 4.08 -15.57
N GLY A 96 5.48 4.30 -14.43
CA GLY A 96 5.50 3.37 -13.30
C GLY A 96 4.12 3.14 -12.71
N SER A 97 3.30 4.19 -12.57
CA SER A 97 1.94 4.05 -12.01
C SER A 97 0.98 3.24 -12.88
N ARG A 98 1.29 3.03 -14.15
CA ARG A 98 0.44 2.22 -15.07
C ARG A 98 0.51 0.72 -14.80
N SER A 99 1.55 0.24 -14.14
CA SER A 99 1.69 -1.17 -13.74
C SER A 99 0.95 -1.47 -12.43
N ILE A 100 0.71 -0.45 -11.60
CA ILE A 100 0.11 -0.59 -10.27
C ILE A 100 -1.41 -0.46 -10.38
N THR A 101 -2.13 -1.46 -9.90
CA THR A 101 -3.60 -1.47 -9.87
C THR A 101 -4.13 -0.72 -8.66
N ALA A 102 -3.55 -0.97 -7.48
CA ALA A 102 -3.95 -0.34 -6.23
C ALA A 102 -2.78 -0.26 -5.25
N VAL A 103 -2.94 0.55 -4.21
CA VAL A 103 -1.98 0.66 -3.10
C VAL A 103 -2.63 0.06 -1.86
N TYR A 104 -1.89 -0.80 -1.15
CA TYR A 104 -2.29 -1.31 0.16
C TYR A 104 -1.30 -0.89 1.22
N SER A 105 -1.74 -0.12 2.21
CA SER A 105 -0.92 0.36 3.31
C SER A 105 -1.40 -0.19 4.64
N ASN A 106 -0.56 -0.91 5.35
CA ASN A 106 -0.84 -1.39 6.70
C ASN A 106 -0.02 -0.60 7.73
N ILE A 107 -0.72 0.14 8.58
CA ILE A 107 -0.10 0.90 9.68
C ILE A 107 0.24 -0.02 10.86
N GLY A 108 -0.42 -1.17 10.96
CA GLY A 108 -0.27 -2.11 12.06
C GLY A 108 -1.11 -1.73 13.28
N ILE A 109 -0.63 -2.15 14.46
CA ILE A 109 -1.35 -1.97 15.71
C ILE A 109 -1.08 -0.60 16.28
N ILE A 110 -2.14 0.18 16.50
CA ILE A 110 -2.08 1.46 17.18
C ILE A 110 -2.07 1.23 18.69
N ARG A 111 -1.08 1.79 19.34
CA ARG A 111 -0.92 1.71 20.80
C ARG A 111 -1.03 3.10 21.40
N LEU A 112 -1.97 3.26 22.33
CA LEU A 112 -2.12 4.50 23.09
C LEU A 112 -1.71 4.28 24.53
N PRO A 113 -1.20 5.33 25.22
CA PRO A 113 -1.11 5.35 26.67
C PRO A 113 -2.50 5.09 27.28
N GLU A 114 -2.53 4.44 28.44
CA GLU A 114 -3.77 3.96 29.06
C GLU A 114 -4.76 5.07 29.34
N GLU A 115 -4.27 6.25 29.72
CA GLU A 115 -5.03 7.47 30.02
C GLU A 115 -5.87 8.00 28.86
N TYR A 116 -5.54 7.64 27.60
CA TYR A 116 -6.30 8.05 26.42
C TYR A 116 -7.32 7.04 25.94
N ARG A 117 -7.28 5.80 26.43
CA ARG A 117 -8.20 4.73 25.98
C ARG A 117 -9.65 5.00 26.34
N GLU A 118 -9.90 5.73 27.41
CA GLU A 118 -11.25 6.12 27.81
C GLU A 118 -11.91 7.06 26.80
N TYR A 119 -11.10 7.93 26.16
CA TYR A 119 -11.59 8.98 25.25
C TYR A 119 -11.58 8.56 23.79
N ILE A 120 -10.64 7.67 23.38
CA ILE A 120 -10.45 7.26 21.99
C ILE A 120 -10.86 5.80 21.83
N ARG A 121 -11.99 5.60 21.15
CA ARG A 121 -12.57 4.26 20.95
C ARG A 121 -12.24 3.66 19.61
N HIS A 122 -12.10 4.47 18.58
CA HIS A 122 -11.91 4.04 17.20
C HIS A 122 -10.83 4.84 16.49
N PHE A 123 -10.13 4.20 15.57
CA PHE A 123 -9.25 4.84 14.62
C PHE A 123 -9.73 4.55 13.21
N GLY A 124 -9.75 5.58 12.37
CA GLY A 124 -9.91 5.46 10.94
C GLY A 124 -8.62 5.87 10.24
N ILE A 125 -8.30 5.21 9.15
CA ILE A 125 -7.16 5.56 8.31
C ILE A 125 -7.55 5.58 6.85
N PHE A 126 -7.16 6.65 6.19
CA PHE A 126 -7.31 6.82 4.75
C PHE A 126 -6.19 7.71 4.22
N ALA A 127 -5.91 7.61 2.94
CA ALA A 127 -4.94 8.47 2.26
C ALA A 127 -5.54 8.96 0.93
N SER A 128 -5.18 10.19 0.55
CA SER A 128 -5.58 10.72 -0.76
C SER A 128 -4.81 10.00 -1.87
N THR A 129 -5.51 9.58 -2.90
CA THR A 129 -4.94 8.84 -4.04
C THR A 129 -5.55 9.28 -5.37
N ASN A 130 -4.83 9.02 -6.45
CA ASN A 130 -5.33 9.16 -7.82
C ASN A 130 -5.91 7.85 -8.38
N SER A 131 -5.83 6.76 -7.63
CA SER A 131 -6.30 5.43 -8.03
C SER A 131 -7.16 4.82 -6.92
N LEU A 132 -7.06 3.52 -6.69
CA LEU A 132 -7.63 2.83 -5.55
C LEU A 132 -6.55 2.64 -4.49
N GLN A 133 -6.88 2.96 -3.26
CA GLN A 133 -6.01 2.69 -2.11
C GLN A 133 -6.83 2.08 -0.98
N MET A 134 -6.25 1.07 -0.34
CA MET A 134 -6.74 0.49 0.91
C MET A 134 -5.71 0.74 1.99
N CYS A 135 -6.16 1.24 3.13
CA CYS A 135 -5.34 1.39 4.33
C CYS A 135 -5.93 0.53 5.44
N SER A 136 -5.07 -0.09 6.25
CA SER A 136 -5.50 -0.85 7.42
C SER A 136 -4.77 -0.41 8.69
N CYS A 137 -5.46 -0.47 9.81
CA CYS A 137 -4.89 -0.34 11.14
C CYS A 137 -5.71 -1.16 12.13
N SER A 138 -5.11 -1.53 13.26
CA SER A 138 -5.80 -2.23 14.34
C SER A 138 -5.69 -1.44 15.64
N TYR A 139 -6.77 -1.39 16.41
CA TYR A 139 -6.81 -0.80 17.72
C TYR A 139 -7.75 -1.61 18.63
N GLY A 140 -7.26 -2.08 19.78
CA GLY A 140 -7.99 -3.03 20.60
C GLY A 140 -8.28 -4.31 19.81
N ASP A 141 -9.54 -4.70 19.80
CA ASP A 141 -10.02 -5.90 19.10
C ASP A 141 -10.60 -5.58 17.69
N GLU A 142 -10.51 -4.33 17.27
CA GLU A 142 -11.04 -3.90 15.97
C GLU A 142 -9.91 -3.69 14.95
N MET A 143 -10.15 -4.19 13.73
CA MET A 143 -9.36 -3.86 12.55
C MET A 143 -10.19 -2.94 11.65
N VAL A 144 -9.62 -1.81 11.29
CA VAL A 144 -10.26 -0.86 10.37
C VAL A 144 -9.61 -0.94 9.00
N LEU A 145 -10.44 -1.07 7.98
CA LEU A 145 -10.06 -1.08 6.57
C LEU A 145 -10.68 0.15 5.89
N GLY A 146 -9.84 1.11 5.54
CA GLY A 146 -10.25 2.33 4.86
C GLY A 146 -10.00 2.26 3.36
N PHE A 147 -11.03 2.43 2.55
CA PHE A 147 -10.91 2.52 1.09
C PHE A 147 -11.02 3.97 0.63
N THR A 148 -10.10 4.36 -0.24
CA THR A 148 -10.12 5.65 -0.92
C THR A 148 -10.00 5.42 -2.41
N SER A 149 -10.88 6.01 -3.20
CA SER A 149 -10.88 5.84 -4.66
C SER A 149 -11.31 7.13 -5.35
N LYS A 150 -10.67 7.44 -6.47
CA LYS A 150 -11.11 8.44 -7.44
C LYS A 150 -12.07 7.85 -8.48
N ILE A 151 -12.18 6.52 -8.52
CA ILE A 151 -13.04 5.80 -9.45
C ILE A 151 -14.46 5.83 -8.86
N PRO A 152 -15.47 6.29 -9.60
CA PRO A 152 -16.85 6.35 -9.09
C PRO A 152 -17.47 4.98 -8.79
N ASP A 153 -16.94 3.91 -9.40
CA ASP A 153 -17.41 2.54 -9.20
C ASP A 153 -16.92 1.99 -7.85
N ASP A 154 -17.86 1.56 -7.02
CA ASP A 154 -17.65 0.95 -5.71
C ASP A 154 -17.72 -0.60 -5.71
N SER A 155 -17.70 -1.21 -6.90
CA SER A 155 -17.84 -2.67 -7.08
C SER A 155 -16.79 -3.47 -6.30
N ILE A 156 -15.55 -2.95 -6.20
CA ILE A 156 -14.46 -3.60 -5.47
C ILE A 156 -14.79 -3.64 -3.97
N GLN A 157 -15.23 -2.52 -3.39
CA GLN A 157 -15.60 -2.43 -1.98
C GLN A 157 -16.79 -3.31 -1.65
N ARG A 158 -17.81 -3.33 -2.53
CA ARG A 158 -18.99 -4.21 -2.36
C ARG A 158 -18.62 -5.68 -2.43
N ASN A 159 -17.77 -6.07 -3.39
CA ASN A 159 -17.32 -7.45 -3.50
C ASN A 159 -16.44 -7.85 -2.31
N PHE A 160 -15.60 -6.97 -1.82
CA PHE A 160 -14.79 -7.21 -0.62
C PHE A 160 -15.68 -7.47 0.61
N ARG A 161 -16.72 -6.64 0.84
CA ARG A 161 -17.69 -6.86 1.93
C ARG A 161 -18.43 -8.16 1.78
N ARG A 162 -18.86 -8.49 0.55
CA ARG A 162 -19.53 -9.76 0.28
C ARG A 162 -18.66 -10.93 0.68
N MET A 163 -17.38 -10.91 0.31
CA MET A 163 -16.41 -11.94 0.70
C MET A 163 -16.28 -12.07 2.22
N LEU A 164 -16.19 -10.95 2.95
CA LEU A 164 -16.17 -10.99 4.42
C LEU A 164 -17.43 -11.62 5.00
N SER A 165 -18.61 -11.37 4.39
CA SER A 165 -19.86 -11.98 4.82
C SER A 165 -19.92 -13.48 4.50
N GLU A 166 -19.40 -13.90 3.34
CA GLU A 166 -19.33 -15.31 2.92
C GLU A 166 -18.38 -16.11 3.84
N GLU A 167 -17.32 -15.48 4.33
CA GLU A 167 -16.37 -16.05 5.30
C GLU A 167 -16.83 -15.87 6.77
N GLU A 168 -18.07 -15.45 7.01
CA GLU A 168 -18.66 -15.23 8.33
C GLU A 168 -17.83 -14.28 9.24
N ILE A 169 -17.05 -13.36 8.65
CA ILE A 169 -16.26 -12.38 9.38
C ILE A 169 -17.16 -11.21 9.82
N PRO A 170 -17.37 -11.00 11.15
CA PRO A 170 -18.17 -9.89 11.62
C PRO A 170 -17.62 -8.55 11.16
N HIS A 171 -18.42 -7.73 10.52
CA HIS A 171 -17.99 -6.41 10.06
C HIS A 171 -19.14 -5.40 10.07
N ARG A 172 -18.78 -4.12 10.11
CA ARG A 172 -19.71 -2.99 9.94
C ARG A 172 -19.15 -2.01 8.94
N GLU A 173 -20.01 -1.34 8.21
CA GLU A 173 -19.65 -0.26 7.29
C GLU A 173 -19.80 1.09 7.98
N LEU A 174 -18.76 1.91 7.87
CA LEU A 174 -18.78 3.31 8.24
C LEU A 174 -18.65 4.13 6.95
N LYS A 175 -19.70 4.88 6.60
CA LYS A 175 -19.65 5.83 5.48
C LYS A 175 -19.31 7.22 5.99
N ASN A 176 -18.42 7.89 5.31
CA ASN A 176 -18.21 9.31 5.51
C ASN A 176 -19.28 10.05 4.70
N ASP A 177 -20.36 10.43 5.35
CA ASP A 177 -21.37 11.32 4.80
C ASP A 177 -20.85 12.77 4.87
N PHE A 178 -19.82 13.08 4.11
CA PHE A 178 -19.47 14.47 3.86
C PHE A 178 -20.39 14.97 2.74
N PRO A 179 -21.23 15.98 2.98
CA PRO A 179 -21.91 16.65 1.88
C PRO A 179 -20.85 17.27 0.97
N GLY A 180 -20.84 16.84 -0.31
CA GLY A 180 -19.98 17.38 -1.36
C GLY A 180 -20.31 18.83 -1.70
#